data_3c17dfdbbf8fa435d443490816e505ce
#
_entry.id   3c17dfdbbf8fa435d443490816e505ce
#
_cell.length_a   1.000
_cell.length_b   1.000
_cell.length_c   1.000
_cell.angle_alpha   90.00
_cell.angle_beta   90.00
_cell.angle_gamma   90.00
#
_symmetry.space_group_name_H-M   'P 1'
#
loop_
_entity.id
_entity.type
_entity.pdbx_description
1 polymer ?
#
loop_
_entity_poly.entity_id
_entity_poly.type
_entity_poly.pdbx_seq_one_letter_code
_entity_poly.pdbx_strand_id
1 'polypeptide(L)'
;MFGGKVKFSGRVFVKICGITNETDGRIAMEAGADALGFNLVPHSKRYIDIHAAKDWIAKLPEEMCRVAVVADANWEDVCRIGRLPFVDALQLHGSEPPEFCRRLADAGIPFAKAVPVSGSKSLASLPNYFTDTMILDSSENGEFGGTGKTFPWKFAPEFVRHHRGINVILAGGLDPRNVSEAVKLVRPRGVDVTTGVEASPGRKDANLVRAFVEAARQPFGSVQ
;
A
#
# COMPACT_ATOMS: atom_id res chain seq x y z
N MET A 1 11.03 -8.68 -0.78
CA MET A 1 9.74 -9.00 -0.09
C MET A 1 9.51 -7.98 0.98
N PHE A 2 8.30 -7.54 1.20
CA PHE A 2 7.93 -6.77 2.39
C PHE A 2 8.45 -7.50 3.65
N GLY A 3 9.71 -7.31 4.01
CA GLY A 3 10.36 -7.83 5.21
C GLY A 3 10.32 -9.33 5.49
N GLY A 4 10.08 -10.18 4.51
CA GLY A 4 9.97 -11.63 4.76
C GLY A 4 8.68 -12.07 5.46
N LYS A 5 7.92 -11.14 6.06
CA LYS A 5 6.65 -11.40 6.75
C LYS A 5 5.44 -11.45 5.79
N VAL A 6 5.49 -10.75 4.67
CA VAL A 6 4.41 -10.79 3.67
C VAL A 6 4.54 -12.04 2.83
N LYS A 7 3.79 -13.06 3.18
CA LYS A 7 3.56 -14.23 2.32
C LYS A 7 2.35 -13.93 1.44
N PHE A 8 2.58 -13.66 0.16
CA PHE A 8 1.50 -13.62 -0.84
C PHE A 8 0.97 -15.05 -1.04
N SER A 9 0.03 -15.45 -0.21
CA SER A 9 -0.50 -16.82 -0.08
C SER A 9 -1.65 -17.07 -1.06
N GLY A 10 -1.44 -17.05 -2.37
CA GLY A 10 -2.48 -17.47 -3.34
C GLY A 10 -3.77 -16.63 -3.37
N ARG A 11 -4.06 -15.82 -2.34
CA ARG A 11 -5.16 -14.86 -2.24
C ARG A 11 -4.67 -13.42 -2.44
N VAL A 12 -5.58 -12.52 -2.78
CA VAL A 12 -5.28 -11.09 -2.90
C VAL A 12 -4.88 -10.52 -1.53
N PHE A 13 -3.69 -9.91 -1.46
CA PHE A 13 -3.22 -9.19 -0.28
C PHE A 13 -3.96 -7.87 -0.14
N VAL A 14 -4.46 -7.55 1.05
CA VAL A 14 -5.24 -6.33 1.31
C VAL A 14 -4.54 -5.46 2.34
N LYS A 15 -4.18 -4.25 1.95
CA LYS A 15 -3.64 -3.23 2.83
C LYS A 15 -4.70 -2.14 3.08
N ILE A 16 -4.89 -1.78 4.35
CA ILE A 16 -5.70 -0.62 4.75
C ILE A 16 -4.74 0.48 5.21
N CYS A 17 -4.69 1.56 4.44
CA CYS A 17 -3.73 2.65 4.64
C CYS A 17 -4.35 3.85 5.35
N GLY A 18 -3.50 4.66 6.01
CA GLY A 18 -3.93 5.86 6.72
C GLY A 18 -4.62 5.55 8.05
N ILE A 19 -4.12 4.56 8.76
CA ILE A 19 -4.54 4.23 10.13
C ILE A 19 -3.94 5.26 11.08
N THR A 20 -4.79 5.95 11.84
CA THR A 20 -4.39 7.03 12.76
C THR A 20 -4.65 6.72 14.23
N ASN A 21 -5.33 5.61 14.52
CA ASN A 21 -5.70 5.21 15.88
C ASN A 21 -5.89 3.70 16.01
N GLU A 22 -5.85 3.20 17.23
CA GLU A 22 -5.96 1.78 17.55
C GLU A 22 -7.32 1.17 17.14
N THR A 23 -8.42 1.91 17.29
CA THR A 23 -9.76 1.44 16.93
C THR A 23 -9.86 1.11 15.44
N ASP A 24 -9.36 2.01 14.57
CA ASP A 24 -9.35 1.78 13.13
C ASP A 24 -8.41 0.65 12.73
N GLY A 25 -7.27 0.50 13.44
CA GLY A 25 -6.38 -0.65 13.28
C GLY A 25 -7.08 -1.97 13.60
N ARG A 26 -7.84 -2.02 14.69
CA ARG A 26 -8.62 -3.19 15.08
C ARG A 26 -9.74 -3.50 14.08
N ILE A 27 -10.48 -2.49 13.61
CA ILE A 27 -11.50 -2.66 12.56
C ILE A 27 -10.90 -3.31 11.31
N ALA A 28 -9.76 -2.83 10.85
CA ALA A 28 -9.11 -3.37 9.67
C ALA A 28 -8.62 -4.81 9.88
N MET A 29 -8.06 -5.10 11.05
CA MET A 29 -7.62 -6.45 11.43
C MET A 29 -8.79 -7.43 11.49
N GLU A 30 -9.88 -7.07 12.18
CA GLU A 30 -11.09 -7.89 12.31
C GLU A 30 -11.78 -8.14 10.96
N ALA A 31 -11.69 -7.19 10.03
CA ALA A 31 -12.14 -7.37 8.64
C ALA A 31 -11.23 -8.30 7.83
N GLY A 32 -10.06 -8.66 8.36
CA GLY A 32 -9.12 -9.58 7.74
C GLY A 32 -8.09 -8.90 6.83
N ALA A 33 -7.77 -7.63 7.00
CA ALA A 33 -6.66 -6.99 6.31
C ALA A 33 -5.34 -7.74 6.59
N ASP A 34 -4.40 -7.70 5.63
CA ASP A 34 -3.07 -8.30 5.75
C ASP A 34 -2.01 -7.27 6.20
N ALA A 35 -2.27 -5.99 5.95
CA ALA A 35 -1.38 -4.91 6.33
C ALA A 35 -2.10 -3.63 6.75
N LEU A 36 -1.46 -2.90 7.65
CA LEU A 36 -1.86 -1.56 8.06
C LEU A 36 -0.81 -0.54 7.62
N GLY A 37 -1.25 0.57 7.01
CA GLY A 37 -0.40 1.68 6.61
C GLY A 37 -0.49 2.84 7.59
N PHE A 38 0.65 3.26 8.12
CA PHE A 38 0.82 4.38 9.04
C PHE A 38 1.50 5.54 8.30
N ASN A 39 0.77 6.62 8.07
CA ASN A 39 1.29 7.74 7.28
C ASN A 39 2.10 8.71 8.16
N LEU A 40 3.39 8.84 7.88
CA LEU A 40 4.33 9.68 8.63
C LEU A 40 4.63 11.02 7.92
N VAL A 41 3.88 11.35 6.86
CA VAL A 41 4.05 12.64 6.15
C VAL A 41 3.37 13.75 6.96
N PRO A 42 4.11 14.76 7.47
CA PRO A 42 3.61 15.71 8.49
C PRO A 42 2.35 16.47 8.11
N HIS A 43 2.16 16.81 6.83
CA HIS A 43 1.00 17.58 6.35
C HIS A 43 -0.17 16.71 5.89
N SER A 44 -0.06 15.40 6.02
CA SER A 44 -1.14 14.48 5.68
C SER A 44 -2.29 14.56 6.69
N LYS A 45 -3.53 14.57 6.20
CA LYS A 45 -4.73 14.44 7.04
C LYS A 45 -4.78 13.10 7.80
N ARG A 46 -3.91 12.15 7.45
CA ARG A 46 -3.78 10.81 8.03
C ARG A 46 -2.44 10.63 8.73
N TYR A 47 -1.80 11.75 9.07
CA TYR A 47 -0.55 11.71 9.84
C TYR A 47 -0.75 11.03 11.18
N ILE A 48 0.23 10.21 11.57
CA ILE A 48 0.34 9.61 12.89
C ILE A 48 1.76 9.76 13.40
N ASP A 49 1.90 10.18 14.65
CA ASP A 49 3.18 10.07 15.35
C ASP A 49 3.41 8.60 15.73
N ILE A 50 4.31 7.96 15.00
CA ILE A 50 4.58 6.53 15.17
C ILE A 50 5.20 6.19 16.52
N HIS A 51 5.92 7.14 17.15
CA HIS A 51 6.51 6.96 18.47
C HIS A 51 5.45 7.05 19.57
N ALA A 52 4.49 7.97 19.44
CA ALA A 52 3.33 8.06 20.35
C ALA A 52 2.41 6.85 20.23
N ALA A 53 2.32 6.26 19.03
CA ALA A 53 1.45 5.11 18.73
C ALA A 53 2.14 3.73 18.98
N LYS A 54 3.42 3.71 19.36
CA LYS A 54 4.24 2.48 19.43
C LYS A 54 3.61 1.36 20.24
N ASP A 55 2.97 1.70 21.38
CA ASP A 55 2.53 0.71 22.36
C ASP A 55 1.39 -0.18 21.82
N TRP A 56 0.48 0.38 21.02
CA TRP A 56 -0.58 -0.40 20.41
C TRP A 56 -0.16 -1.01 19.05
N ILE A 57 0.70 -0.32 18.28
CA ILE A 57 1.23 -0.86 17.02
C ILE A 57 2.07 -2.10 17.29
N ALA A 58 2.91 -2.08 18.34
CA ALA A 58 3.74 -3.21 18.72
C ALA A 58 2.93 -4.43 19.21
N LYS A 59 1.70 -4.21 19.69
CA LYS A 59 0.80 -5.28 20.14
C LYS A 59 -0.03 -5.92 19.02
N LEU A 60 0.02 -5.38 17.81
CA LEU A 60 -0.65 -6.01 16.66
C LEU A 60 -0.10 -7.43 16.45
N PRO A 61 -0.95 -8.39 16.02
CA PRO A 61 -0.53 -9.75 15.75
C PRO A 61 0.69 -9.81 14.83
N GLU A 62 1.51 -10.85 14.98
CA GLU A 62 2.74 -11.00 14.20
C GLU A 62 2.47 -11.14 12.70
N GLU A 63 1.32 -11.68 12.34
CA GLU A 63 0.86 -11.84 10.96
C GLU A 63 0.45 -10.51 10.29
N MET A 64 0.14 -9.49 11.09
CA MET A 64 -0.22 -8.16 10.58
C MET A 64 1.01 -7.40 10.13
N CYS A 65 1.12 -7.11 8.83
CA CYS A 65 2.22 -6.30 8.30
C CYS A 65 2.03 -4.81 8.64
N ARG A 66 3.04 -4.22 9.29
CA ARG A 66 3.05 -2.81 9.73
C ARG A 66 3.89 -2.01 8.76
N VAL A 67 3.24 -1.18 7.95
CA VAL A 67 3.88 -0.41 6.88
C VAL A 67 3.93 1.07 7.25
N ALA A 68 5.13 1.62 7.42
CA ALA A 68 5.32 3.05 7.61
C ALA A 68 5.42 3.76 6.26
N VAL A 69 4.53 4.72 6.01
CA VAL A 69 4.48 5.48 4.74
C VAL A 69 5.24 6.78 4.92
N VAL A 70 6.24 6.99 4.07
CA VAL A 70 7.08 8.20 4.03
C VAL A 70 7.10 8.77 2.61
N ALA A 71 7.31 10.07 2.48
CA ALA A 71 7.47 10.74 1.20
C ALA A 71 8.58 11.80 1.30
N ASP A 72 9.58 11.69 0.44
CA ASP A 72 10.71 12.60 0.31
C ASP A 72 11.43 12.92 1.65
N ALA A 73 11.39 11.96 2.59
CA ALA A 73 12.08 12.09 3.85
C ALA A 73 13.60 11.88 3.69
N ASN A 74 14.39 12.50 4.56
CA ASN A 74 15.84 12.35 4.52
C ASN A 74 16.29 10.93 4.87
N TRP A 75 17.52 10.60 4.50
CA TRP A 75 18.09 9.26 4.66
C TRP A 75 18.11 8.77 6.12
N GLU A 76 18.48 9.65 7.04
CA GLU A 76 18.62 9.36 8.47
C GLU A 76 17.26 8.97 9.06
N ASP A 77 16.22 9.76 8.77
CA ASP A 77 14.86 9.50 9.24
C ASP A 77 14.29 8.20 8.65
N VAL A 78 14.46 7.98 7.33
CA VAL A 78 13.99 6.76 6.68
C VAL A 78 14.67 5.53 7.28
N CYS A 79 16.00 5.56 7.49
CA CYS A 79 16.72 4.47 8.14
C CYS A 79 16.28 4.24 9.59
N ARG A 80 16.04 5.30 10.34
CA ARG A 80 15.59 5.22 11.72
C ARG A 80 14.20 4.58 11.80
N ILE A 81 13.26 5.02 10.96
CA ILE A 81 11.90 4.48 10.90
C ILE A 81 11.92 3.01 10.45
N GLY A 82 12.64 2.69 9.39
CA GLY A 82 12.70 1.33 8.84
C GLY A 82 13.36 0.30 9.76
N ARG A 83 14.07 0.75 10.81
CA ARG A 83 14.66 -0.12 11.83
C ARG A 83 13.88 -0.20 13.14
N LEU A 84 12.71 0.46 13.22
CA LEU A 84 11.85 0.32 14.39
C LEU A 84 11.38 -1.14 14.52
N PRO A 85 11.45 -1.76 15.72
CA PRO A 85 11.14 -3.19 15.87
C PRO A 85 9.67 -3.54 15.61
N PHE A 86 8.81 -2.54 15.53
CA PHE A 86 7.38 -2.66 15.24
C PHE A 86 7.01 -2.09 13.86
N VAL A 87 7.97 -1.90 12.96
CA VAL A 87 7.78 -1.58 11.54
C VAL A 87 8.34 -2.72 10.72
N ASP A 88 7.52 -3.30 9.86
CA ASP A 88 7.90 -4.45 9.04
C ASP A 88 8.43 -4.03 7.66
N ALA A 89 7.93 -2.91 7.13
CA ALA A 89 8.39 -2.35 5.87
C ALA A 89 8.09 -0.85 5.75
N LEU A 90 8.81 -0.21 4.86
CA LEU A 90 8.53 1.16 4.42
C LEU A 90 7.68 1.16 3.14
N GLN A 91 6.87 2.19 2.97
CA GLN A 91 6.32 2.57 1.67
C GLN A 91 6.89 3.94 1.30
N LEU A 92 7.71 3.98 0.26
CA LEU A 92 8.23 5.21 -0.30
C LEU A 92 7.18 5.80 -1.25
N HIS A 93 6.56 6.90 -0.87
CA HIS A 93 5.42 7.49 -1.59
C HIS A 93 5.71 8.89 -2.13
N GLY A 94 6.96 9.29 -2.15
CA GLY A 94 7.45 10.54 -2.72
C GLY A 94 8.13 10.33 -4.07
N SER A 95 9.01 11.26 -4.40
CA SER A 95 9.82 11.28 -5.63
C SER A 95 11.19 10.62 -5.45
N GLU A 96 11.34 9.73 -4.45
CA GLU A 96 12.62 9.11 -4.13
C GLU A 96 13.23 8.46 -5.37
N PRO A 97 14.48 8.85 -5.75
CA PRO A 97 15.11 8.36 -6.97
C PRO A 97 15.60 6.91 -6.82
N PRO A 98 15.84 6.19 -7.93
CA PRO A 98 16.34 4.81 -7.91
C PRO A 98 17.59 4.61 -7.06
N GLU A 99 18.49 5.60 -7.04
CA GLU A 99 19.70 5.54 -6.21
C GLU A 99 19.40 5.51 -4.70
N PHE A 100 18.41 6.27 -4.25
CA PHE A 100 17.93 6.22 -2.87
C PHE A 100 17.36 4.83 -2.53
N CYS A 101 16.56 4.28 -3.44
CA CYS A 101 15.98 2.94 -3.30
C CYS A 101 17.06 1.85 -3.27
N ARG A 102 18.10 1.97 -4.10
CA ARG A 102 19.25 1.04 -4.11
C ARG A 102 19.96 1.05 -2.76
N ARG A 103 20.23 2.24 -2.20
CA ARG A 103 20.86 2.37 -0.88
C ARG A 103 20.03 1.71 0.24
N LEU A 104 18.68 1.80 0.19
CA LEU A 104 17.82 1.11 1.14
C LEU A 104 17.88 -0.41 0.99
N ALA A 105 17.89 -0.90 -0.26
CA ALA A 105 18.05 -2.33 -0.54
C ALA A 105 19.39 -2.85 -0.01
N ASP A 106 20.49 -2.12 -0.28
CA ASP A 106 21.83 -2.45 0.20
C ASP A 106 21.92 -2.43 1.75
N ALA A 107 21.15 -1.55 2.40
CA ALA A 107 21.04 -1.47 3.86
C ALA A 107 20.13 -2.57 4.47
N GLY A 108 19.53 -3.42 3.65
CA GLY A 108 18.64 -4.49 4.08
C GLY A 108 17.32 -4.00 4.69
N ILE A 109 16.90 -2.77 4.41
CA ILE A 109 15.63 -2.19 4.89
C ILE A 109 14.52 -2.56 3.91
N PRO A 110 13.48 -3.30 4.34
CA PRO A 110 12.38 -3.70 3.47
C PRO A 110 11.52 -2.51 3.06
N PHE A 111 11.21 -2.40 1.77
CA PHE A 111 10.34 -1.33 1.28
C PHE A 111 9.56 -1.70 0.03
N ALA A 112 8.44 -0.99 -0.19
CA ALA A 112 7.73 -0.89 -1.46
C ALA A 112 7.89 0.52 -2.03
N LYS A 113 7.93 0.64 -3.34
CA LYS A 113 7.90 1.95 -4.02
C LYS A 113 6.51 2.21 -4.59
N ALA A 114 5.87 3.27 -4.13
CA ALA A 114 4.67 3.79 -4.78
C ALA A 114 5.08 4.62 -6.00
N VAL A 115 4.43 4.33 -7.12
CA VAL A 115 4.67 5.00 -8.40
C VAL A 115 3.36 5.54 -8.96
N PRO A 116 3.36 6.82 -9.39
CA PRO A 116 2.21 7.41 -10.03
C PRO A 116 2.03 6.83 -11.43
N VAL A 117 0.81 6.44 -11.76
CA VAL A 117 0.48 5.91 -13.09
C VAL A 117 -0.59 6.76 -13.74
N SER A 118 -0.20 7.45 -14.79
CA SER A 118 -1.10 8.26 -15.64
C SER A 118 -1.47 7.57 -16.97
N GLY A 119 -0.80 6.47 -17.32
CA GLY A 119 -1.06 5.72 -18.55
C GLY A 119 0.02 4.68 -18.85
N SER A 120 -0.08 4.05 -20.05
CA SER A 120 0.85 2.99 -20.46
C SER A 120 2.30 3.47 -20.57
N LYS A 121 2.52 4.70 -21.02
CA LYS A 121 3.87 5.26 -21.16
C LYS A 121 4.57 5.40 -19.81
N SER A 122 3.85 5.82 -18.76
CA SER A 122 4.43 5.95 -17.41
C SER A 122 4.88 4.58 -16.85
N LEU A 123 4.13 3.53 -17.13
CA LEU A 123 4.51 2.16 -16.74
C LEU A 123 5.68 1.61 -17.54
N ALA A 124 5.72 1.87 -18.85
CA ALA A 124 6.81 1.38 -19.72
C ALA A 124 8.16 2.02 -19.42
N SER A 125 8.18 3.22 -18.85
CA SER A 125 9.40 3.98 -18.54
C SER A 125 9.83 3.91 -17.07
N LEU A 126 9.23 3.02 -16.26
CA LEU A 126 9.60 2.90 -14.85
C LEU A 126 11.04 2.40 -14.71
N PRO A 127 11.88 3.12 -13.94
CA PRO A 127 13.24 2.67 -13.67
C PRO A 127 13.24 1.48 -12.70
N ASN A 128 14.39 0.81 -12.57
CA ASN A 128 14.58 -0.18 -11.53
C ASN A 128 14.68 0.50 -10.15
N TYR A 129 13.73 0.24 -9.27
CA TYR A 129 13.72 0.77 -7.91
C TYR A 129 14.32 -0.20 -6.87
N PHE A 130 14.96 -1.29 -7.29
CA PHE A 130 15.64 -2.24 -6.40
C PHE A 130 14.76 -2.84 -5.30
N THR A 131 13.46 -2.94 -5.57
CA THR A 131 12.47 -3.60 -4.73
C THR A 131 11.67 -4.61 -5.54
N ASP A 132 11.19 -5.64 -4.88
CA ASP A 132 10.28 -6.64 -5.45
C ASP A 132 8.80 -6.25 -5.31
N THR A 133 8.50 -5.10 -4.71
CA THR A 133 7.12 -4.68 -4.44
C THR A 133 6.87 -3.25 -4.89
N MET A 134 5.93 -3.09 -5.80
CA MET A 134 5.52 -1.78 -6.33
C MET A 134 4.04 -1.53 -6.07
N ILE A 135 3.72 -0.32 -5.64
CA ILE A 135 2.35 0.14 -5.46
C ILE A 135 2.04 1.07 -6.64
N LEU A 136 1.14 0.63 -7.52
CA LEU A 136 0.67 1.45 -8.64
C LEU A 136 -0.48 2.34 -8.14
N ASP A 137 -0.26 3.63 -8.07
CA ASP A 137 -1.24 4.59 -7.57
C ASP A 137 -1.76 5.50 -8.70
N SER A 138 -3.02 5.88 -8.62
CA SER A 138 -3.55 6.91 -9.51
C SER A 138 -2.96 8.26 -9.13
N SER A 139 -2.25 8.90 -10.06
CA SER A 139 -1.88 10.29 -9.86
C SER A 139 -2.57 11.19 -10.88
N GLU A 140 -3.14 12.27 -10.41
CA GLU A 140 -3.41 13.43 -11.23
C GLU A 140 -2.67 14.64 -10.63
N ASN A 141 -1.92 15.36 -11.48
CA ASN A 141 -1.34 16.69 -11.19
C ASN A 141 -0.40 16.79 -9.97
N GLY A 142 0.36 15.72 -9.64
CA GLY A 142 1.37 15.79 -8.59
C GLY A 142 0.81 15.72 -7.15
N GLU A 143 -0.48 15.51 -6.96
CA GLU A 143 -1.05 15.21 -5.65
C GLU A 143 -0.91 13.71 -5.35
N PHE A 144 -0.16 13.40 -4.31
CA PHE A 144 0.08 12.04 -3.85
C PHE A 144 -1.15 11.47 -3.14
N GLY A 145 -1.96 10.68 -3.84
CA GLY A 145 -3.05 9.88 -3.28
C GLY A 145 -4.27 10.65 -2.76
N GLY A 146 -5.39 9.96 -2.59
CA GLY A 146 -6.57 10.51 -1.91
C GLY A 146 -7.50 11.38 -2.76
N THR A 147 -7.28 11.47 -4.08
CA THR A 147 -8.13 12.25 -5.00
C THR A 147 -9.48 11.60 -5.30
N GLY A 148 -9.68 10.31 -4.93
CA GLY A 148 -10.91 9.57 -5.20
C GLY A 148 -11.12 9.16 -6.66
N LYS A 149 -10.18 9.51 -7.55
CA LYS A 149 -10.27 9.14 -8.97
C LYS A 149 -9.56 7.80 -9.22
N THR A 150 -10.17 6.98 -10.05
CA THR A 150 -9.63 5.67 -10.41
C THR A 150 -8.49 5.80 -11.41
N PHE A 151 -7.41 5.08 -11.15
CA PHE A 151 -6.36 4.80 -12.11
C PHE A 151 -6.96 4.09 -13.35
N PRO A 152 -6.50 4.37 -14.56
CA PRO A 152 -6.93 3.60 -15.73
C PRO A 152 -6.34 2.19 -15.69
N TRP A 153 -6.96 1.31 -14.95
CA TRP A 153 -6.50 -0.08 -14.66
C TRP A 153 -6.18 -0.89 -15.90
N LYS A 154 -6.77 -0.53 -17.06
CA LYS A 154 -6.55 -1.21 -18.34
C LYS A 154 -5.08 -1.28 -18.79
N PHE A 155 -4.20 -0.43 -18.26
CA PHE A 155 -2.78 -0.44 -18.58
C PHE A 155 -1.94 -1.34 -17.65
N ALA A 156 -2.45 -1.66 -16.46
CA ALA A 156 -1.72 -2.46 -15.48
C ALA A 156 -1.58 -3.96 -15.83
N PRO A 157 -2.54 -4.63 -16.52
CA PRO A 157 -2.41 -6.05 -16.85
C PRO A 157 -1.16 -6.39 -17.65
N GLU A 158 -0.78 -5.54 -18.59
CA GLU A 158 0.42 -5.71 -19.39
C GLU A 158 1.69 -5.59 -18.53
N PHE A 159 1.74 -4.59 -17.65
CA PHE A 159 2.84 -4.42 -16.72
C PHE A 159 2.99 -5.63 -15.79
N VAL A 160 1.91 -6.09 -15.16
CA VAL A 160 1.91 -7.27 -14.28
C VAL A 160 2.42 -8.51 -15.01
N ARG A 161 2.03 -8.69 -16.27
CA ARG A 161 2.41 -9.86 -17.09
C ARG A 161 3.90 -9.86 -17.44
N HIS A 162 4.48 -8.70 -17.74
CA HIS A 162 5.88 -8.56 -18.13
C HIS A 162 6.85 -8.50 -16.93
N HIS A 163 6.36 -8.12 -15.73
CA HIS A 163 7.19 -7.97 -14.54
C HIS A 163 6.86 -9.02 -13.48
N ARG A 164 6.91 -10.31 -13.86
CA ARG A 164 6.54 -11.43 -12.96
C ARG A 164 7.35 -11.51 -11.66
N GLY A 165 8.53 -10.89 -11.60
CA GLY A 165 9.36 -10.77 -10.40
C GLY A 165 8.93 -9.65 -9.46
N ILE A 166 7.97 -8.80 -9.86
CA ILE A 166 7.47 -7.68 -9.08
C ILE A 166 6.09 -8.00 -8.51
N ASN A 167 5.95 -7.85 -7.21
CA ASN A 167 4.66 -7.92 -6.53
C ASN A 167 3.93 -6.58 -6.72
N VAL A 168 2.96 -6.56 -7.61
CA VAL A 168 2.16 -5.35 -7.87
C VAL A 168 1.02 -5.26 -6.88
N ILE A 169 0.95 -4.15 -6.15
CA ILE A 169 -0.17 -3.73 -5.31
C ILE A 169 -0.88 -2.59 -6.05
N LEU A 170 -2.17 -2.73 -6.28
CA LEU A 170 -2.97 -1.73 -6.94
C LEU A 170 -3.55 -0.76 -5.92
N ALA A 171 -3.38 0.55 -6.14
CA ALA A 171 -3.90 1.62 -5.30
C ALA A 171 -4.62 2.69 -6.14
N GLY A 172 -5.07 3.74 -5.49
CA GLY A 172 -5.69 4.91 -6.13
C GLY A 172 -7.16 4.72 -6.53
N GLY A 173 -8.05 5.42 -5.83
CA GLY A 173 -9.48 5.45 -6.13
C GLY A 173 -10.23 4.13 -5.92
N LEU A 174 -9.62 3.15 -5.26
CA LEU A 174 -10.29 1.89 -4.92
C LEU A 174 -11.31 2.10 -3.80
N ASP A 175 -12.46 1.43 -3.95
CA ASP A 175 -13.52 1.35 -2.95
C ASP A 175 -14.24 -0.03 -3.03
N PRO A 176 -15.16 -0.35 -2.12
CA PRO A 176 -15.87 -1.65 -2.13
C PRO A 176 -16.63 -1.95 -3.43
N ARG A 177 -17.04 -0.92 -4.19
CA ARG A 177 -17.86 -1.08 -5.41
C ARG A 177 -17.01 -1.44 -6.63
N ASN A 178 -15.72 -1.08 -6.64
CA ASN A 178 -14.87 -1.20 -7.82
C ASN A 178 -13.69 -2.17 -7.65
N VAL A 179 -13.29 -2.52 -6.42
CA VAL A 179 -12.09 -3.33 -6.16
C VAL A 179 -12.18 -4.73 -6.77
N SER A 180 -13.35 -5.37 -6.80
CA SER A 180 -13.52 -6.70 -7.41
C SER A 180 -13.25 -6.67 -8.92
N GLU A 181 -13.73 -5.65 -9.62
CA GLU A 181 -13.47 -5.44 -11.04
C GLU A 181 -11.98 -5.18 -11.29
N ALA A 182 -11.37 -4.28 -10.49
CA ALA A 182 -9.95 -3.99 -10.58
C ALA A 182 -9.08 -5.24 -10.40
N VAL A 183 -9.39 -6.07 -9.41
CA VAL A 183 -8.70 -7.34 -9.15
C VAL A 183 -8.85 -8.32 -10.31
N LYS A 184 -10.05 -8.47 -10.85
CA LYS A 184 -10.33 -9.37 -12.00
C LYS A 184 -9.56 -8.93 -13.25
N LEU A 185 -9.53 -7.63 -13.52
CA LEU A 185 -8.88 -7.06 -14.69
C LEU A 185 -7.36 -7.12 -14.59
N VAL A 186 -6.80 -6.66 -13.49
CA VAL A 186 -5.35 -6.46 -13.32
C VAL A 186 -4.64 -7.72 -12.83
N ARG A 187 -5.32 -8.55 -12.03
CA ARG A 187 -4.74 -9.70 -11.31
C ARG A 187 -3.49 -9.32 -10.49
N PRO A 188 -3.57 -8.26 -9.67
CA PRO A 188 -2.46 -7.82 -8.86
C PRO A 188 -2.18 -8.82 -7.73
N ARG A 189 -1.00 -8.74 -7.10
CA ARG A 189 -0.72 -9.48 -5.87
C ARG A 189 -1.49 -8.96 -4.68
N GLY A 190 -1.83 -7.66 -4.69
CA GLY A 190 -2.58 -7.03 -3.62
C GLY A 190 -3.27 -5.74 -4.05
N VAL A 191 -4.05 -5.21 -3.12
CA VAL A 191 -4.73 -3.92 -3.23
C VAL A 191 -4.45 -3.09 -1.99
N ASP A 192 -4.40 -1.76 -2.16
CA ASP A 192 -4.21 -0.78 -1.09
C ASP A 192 -5.32 0.27 -1.15
N VAL A 193 -5.95 0.54 -0.02
CA VAL A 193 -7.04 1.51 0.05
C VAL A 193 -6.88 2.45 1.23
N THR A 194 -7.22 3.72 0.99
CA THR A 194 -7.23 4.77 2.02
C THR A 194 -8.62 5.41 2.11
N THR A 195 -8.92 6.32 1.18
CA THR A 195 -10.12 7.17 1.18
C THR A 195 -11.40 6.38 0.96
N GLY A 196 -11.36 5.34 0.11
CA GLY A 196 -12.54 4.55 -0.27
C GLY A 196 -13.18 3.74 0.86
N VAL A 197 -12.54 3.72 2.05
CA VAL A 197 -13.04 3.05 3.25
C VAL A 197 -13.07 3.97 4.47
N GLU A 198 -13.10 5.29 4.25
CA GLU A 198 -13.16 6.30 5.31
C GLU A 198 -14.57 6.90 5.46
N ALA A 199 -15.00 7.07 6.72
CA ALA A 199 -16.17 7.90 7.06
C ALA A 199 -15.83 9.39 6.97
N SER A 200 -14.59 9.74 7.31
CA SER A 200 -13.99 11.08 7.14
C SER A 200 -12.46 10.92 7.11
N PRO A 201 -11.70 11.91 6.61
CA PRO A 201 -10.25 11.80 6.53
C PRO A 201 -9.60 11.36 7.85
N GLY A 202 -8.88 10.24 7.84
CA GLY A 202 -8.22 9.65 9.01
C GLY A 202 -9.14 8.86 9.94
N ARG A 203 -10.40 8.60 9.57
CA ARG A 203 -11.34 7.76 10.34
C ARG A 203 -11.96 6.71 9.43
N LYS A 204 -11.74 5.44 9.74
CA LYS A 204 -12.26 4.32 8.96
C LYS A 204 -13.73 4.04 9.27
N ASP A 205 -14.47 3.64 8.24
CA ASP A 205 -15.83 3.10 8.38
C ASP A 205 -15.74 1.56 8.42
N ALA A 206 -16.22 0.96 9.50
CA ALA A 206 -16.10 -0.49 9.70
C ALA A 206 -16.84 -1.30 8.62
N ASN A 207 -17.97 -0.80 8.11
CA ASN A 207 -18.75 -1.48 7.08
C ASN A 207 -18.04 -1.39 5.72
N LEU A 208 -17.50 -0.21 5.39
CA LEU A 208 -16.74 -0.04 4.15
C LEU A 208 -15.45 -0.85 4.15
N VAL A 209 -14.71 -0.91 5.29
CA VAL A 209 -13.51 -1.73 5.41
C VAL A 209 -13.85 -3.21 5.19
N ARG A 210 -14.88 -3.73 5.86
CA ARG A 210 -15.31 -5.13 5.71
C ARG A 210 -15.74 -5.42 4.27
N ALA A 211 -16.61 -4.60 3.70
CA ALA A 211 -17.07 -4.75 2.33
C ALA A 211 -15.93 -4.70 1.31
N PHE A 212 -14.91 -3.85 1.54
CA PHE A 212 -13.73 -3.79 0.67
C PHE A 212 -12.91 -5.08 0.72
N VAL A 213 -12.62 -5.59 1.91
CA VAL A 213 -11.84 -6.83 2.08
C VAL A 213 -12.56 -8.01 1.45
N GLU A 214 -13.87 -8.13 1.66
CA GLU A 214 -14.71 -9.17 1.08
C GLU A 214 -14.72 -9.09 -0.46
N ALA A 215 -14.96 -7.89 -1.02
CA ALA A 215 -14.99 -7.69 -2.46
C ALA A 215 -13.63 -7.95 -3.13
N ALA A 216 -12.52 -7.56 -2.49
CA ALA A 216 -11.17 -7.80 -2.99
C ALA A 216 -10.82 -9.30 -3.05
N ARG A 217 -11.43 -10.12 -2.22
CA ARG A 217 -11.16 -11.57 -2.08
C ARG A 217 -12.21 -12.46 -2.71
N GLN A 218 -13.20 -11.89 -3.40
CA GLN A 218 -14.15 -12.70 -4.15
C GLN A 218 -13.41 -13.63 -5.12
N PRO A 219 -13.75 -14.94 -5.13
CA PRO A 219 -13.11 -15.87 -6.05
C PRO A 219 -13.32 -15.38 -7.48
N PHE A 220 -12.28 -15.52 -8.30
CA PHE A 220 -12.41 -15.36 -9.74
C PHE A 220 -13.50 -16.34 -10.18
N GLY A 221 -14.67 -15.84 -10.58
CA GLY A 221 -15.72 -16.71 -11.09
C GLY A 221 -15.10 -17.58 -12.17
N SER A 222 -15.29 -18.89 -12.07
CA SER A 222 -15.00 -19.82 -13.14
C SER A 222 -15.71 -19.28 -14.38
N VAL A 223 -14.93 -18.86 -15.37
CA VAL A 223 -15.45 -18.56 -16.71
C VAL A 223 -16.08 -19.86 -17.18
N GLN A 224 -17.41 -19.87 -17.22
CA GLN A 224 -18.16 -20.94 -17.93
C GLN A 224 -17.93 -20.82 -19.42
#